data_a5ab8bbfe8f6b2eb35f13d6d6accf4b2
#
_entry.id   a5ab8bbfe8f6b2eb35f13d6d6accf4b2
#
_cell.length_a   1.000
_cell.length_b   1.000
_cell.length_c   1.000
_cell.angle_alpha   90.00
_cell.angle_beta   90.00
_cell.angle_gamma   90.00
#
_symmetry.space_group_name_H-M   'P 1'
#
loop_
_entity.id
_entity.type
_entity.pdbx_description
1 polymer ?
#
loop_
_entity_poly.entity_id
_entity_poly.type
_entity_poly.pdbx_seq_one_letter_code
_entity_poly.pdbx_strand_id
1 'polypeptide(L)'
;KRYCFLKSKATFQIYLIVLFSLSLFFVNIDIASAQEVGCCENDGQGSYCLPTSQENCDGGSWSPVSCEFTSYCSTGCCISGLDGSCGDNVPQAACENSQNTAFHDGVSCETISYCQKGCCELGSSFIFNTEQSCQRLIDEYYPSLGIENAWDSGITDEYTCITQSIQDDEGCCVESDGIFNS
;
A
#
# COMPACT_ATOMS: atom_id res chain seq x y z
N LYS A 1 56.92 21.83 68.12
CA LYS A 1 56.19 22.07 66.88
C LYS A 1 54.88 21.34 66.96
N ARG A 2 53.75 22.04 67.23
CA ARG A 2 52.40 21.48 67.19
C ARG A 2 51.87 21.76 65.81
N TYR A 3 51.71 20.70 64.95
CA TYR A 3 51.02 20.81 63.71
C TYR A 3 49.52 20.61 63.94
N CYS A 4 48.73 21.59 63.57
CA CYS A 4 47.30 21.63 63.66
C CYS A 4 46.67 20.54 62.78
N PHE A 5 45.98 19.55 63.37
CA PHE A 5 45.24 18.51 62.79
C PHE A 5 43.75 18.91 62.45
N LEU A 6 43.55 20.23 62.25
CA LEU A 6 42.21 20.81 62.12
C LEU A 6 41.71 20.97 60.62
N LYS A 7 42.58 20.62 59.63
CA LYS A 7 42.20 20.80 58.23
C LYS A 7 41.56 19.55 57.57
N SER A 8 41.55 18.41 58.28
CA SER A 8 41.12 17.13 57.70
C SER A 8 39.58 16.91 57.62
N LYS A 9 38.80 17.46 58.56
CA LYS A 9 37.34 17.22 58.61
C LYS A 9 36.56 17.98 57.53
N ALA A 10 36.98 19.24 57.25
CA ALA A 10 36.30 20.06 56.25
C ALA A 10 36.55 19.52 54.82
N THR A 11 37.77 19.08 54.48
CA THR A 11 38.12 18.49 53.21
C THR A 11 37.44 17.16 53.01
N PHE A 12 37.28 16.34 54.05
CA PHE A 12 36.56 15.06 53.97
C PHE A 12 35.06 15.26 53.74
N GLN A 13 34.43 16.27 54.37
CA GLN A 13 33.02 16.55 54.11
C GLN A 13 32.77 17.11 52.72
N ILE A 14 33.65 17.93 52.19
CA ILE A 14 33.54 18.43 50.80
C ILE A 14 33.67 17.26 49.82
N TYR A 15 34.58 16.30 50.07
CA TYR A 15 34.74 15.14 49.20
C TYR A 15 33.52 14.22 49.22
N LEU A 16 32.88 14.02 50.38
CA LEU A 16 31.62 13.26 50.48
C LEU A 16 30.47 13.92 49.77
N ILE A 17 30.34 15.25 49.82
CA ILE A 17 29.28 15.99 49.12
C ILE A 17 29.48 15.90 47.59
N VAL A 18 30.73 16.03 47.13
CA VAL A 18 31.05 15.92 45.70
C VAL A 18 30.80 14.50 45.19
N LEU A 19 31.17 13.46 45.95
CA LEU A 19 30.88 12.07 45.58
C LEU A 19 29.39 11.79 45.59
N PHE A 20 28.63 12.35 46.53
CA PHE A 20 27.18 12.15 46.58
C PHE A 20 26.46 12.91 45.46
N SER A 21 26.93 14.12 45.11
CA SER A 21 26.39 14.84 43.96
C SER A 21 26.72 14.16 42.63
N LEU A 22 27.93 13.58 42.45
CA LEU A 22 28.25 12.77 41.28
C LEU A 22 27.39 11.51 41.18
N SER A 23 27.13 10.83 42.32
CA SER A 23 26.28 9.63 42.29
C SER A 23 24.83 9.93 41.91
N LEU A 24 24.30 11.12 42.25
CA LEU A 24 22.97 11.57 41.85
C LEU A 24 22.89 11.90 40.35
N PHE A 25 23.99 12.29 39.71
CA PHE A 25 24.04 12.50 38.27
C PHE A 25 23.97 11.19 37.46
N PHE A 26 24.46 10.08 38.03
CA PHE A 26 24.43 8.78 37.35
C PHE A 26 23.09 8.04 37.49
N VAL A 27 22.21 8.43 38.41
CA VAL A 27 20.91 7.74 38.62
C VAL A 27 19.83 8.16 37.60
N ASN A 28 20.05 9.27 36.86
CA ASN A 28 19.10 9.71 35.83
C ASN A 28 19.58 9.46 34.38
N ILE A 29 20.43 8.47 34.17
CA ILE A 29 20.60 7.96 32.82
C ILE A 29 19.38 7.02 32.60
N ASP A 30 18.28 7.59 32.20
CA ASP A 30 17.26 6.84 31.47
C ASP A 30 17.98 6.24 30.27
N ILE A 31 18.29 4.96 30.36
CA ILE A 31 18.68 4.17 29.20
C ILE A 31 17.43 4.23 28.32
N ALA A 32 17.40 5.20 27.39
CA ALA A 32 16.44 5.19 26.32
C ALA A 32 16.59 3.83 25.67
N SER A 33 15.72 2.90 26.04
CA SER A 33 15.62 1.61 25.41
C SER A 33 15.37 1.92 23.95
N ALA A 34 16.36 1.70 23.09
CA ALA A 34 16.18 1.85 21.66
C ALA A 34 15.04 0.87 21.31
N GLN A 35 13.88 1.42 21.05
CA GLN A 35 12.70 0.63 20.70
C GLN A 35 13.03 -0.06 19.40
N GLU A 36 13.08 -1.39 19.44
CA GLU A 36 13.44 -2.20 18.28
C GLU A 36 12.34 -2.00 17.23
N VAL A 37 12.73 -1.44 16.08
CA VAL A 37 11.84 -1.25 14.95
C VAL A 37 11.90 -2.50 14.08
N GLY A 38 10.78 -3.16 13.92
CA GLY A 38 10.60 -4.32 13.07
C GLY A 38 9.49 -4.09 12.06
N CYS A 39 8.99 -5.16 11.48
CA CYS A 39 7.88 -5.13 10.53
C CYS A 39 6.58 -5.58 11.19
N CYS A 40 5.56 -4.76 11.07
CA CYS A 40 4.18 -5.10 11.42
C CYS A 40 3.40 -5.49 10.15
N GLU A 41 2.71 -6.61 10.22
CA GLU A 41 1.90 -7.12 9.12
C GLU A 41 0.79 -6.13 8.73
N ASN A 42 0.02 -5.67 9.73
CA ASN A 42 -0.98 -4.61 9.56
C ASN A 42 -1.18 -3.82 10.86
N ASP A 43 -1.72 -2.60 10.76
CA ASP A 43 -1.98 -1.71 11.91
C ASP A 43 -3.41 -1.82 12.47
N GLY A 44 -4.21 -2.76 11.97
CA GLY A 44 -5.63 -2.86 12.33
C GLY A 44 -6.52 -1.76 11.74
N GLN A 45 -5.94 -0.79 11.02
CA GLN A 45 -6.65 0.33 10.39
C GLN A 45 -6.62 0.25 8.84
N GLY A 46 -6.02 -0.81 8.30
CA GLY A 46 -5.96 -1.07 6.86
C GLY A 46 -4.64 -0.74 6.19
N SER A 47 -3.61 -0.36 6.95
CA SER A 47 -2.26 -0.22 6.41
C SER A 47 -1.46 -1.51 6.66
N TYR A 48 -0.68 -1.92 5.68
CA TYR A 48 0.08 -3.18 5.70
C TYR A 48 1.57 -2.91 5.59
N CYS A 49 2.37 -3.83 6.15
CA CYS A 49 3.82 -3.83 6.01
C CYS A 49 4.48 -2.54 6.52
N LEU A 50 4.18 -2.20 7.76
CA LEU A 50 4.65 -0.97 8.39
C LEU A 50 5.90 -1.21 9.24
N PRO A 51 6.97 -0.40 9.05
CA PRO A 51 8.09 -0.40 9.98
C PRO A 51 7.67 0.27 11.30
N THR A 52 7.53 -0.53 12.36
CA THR A 52 7.11 -0.03 13.68
C THR A 52 7.65 -0.90 14.81
N SER A 53 7.50 -0.45 16.06
CA SER A 53 7.79 -1.26 17.23
C SER A 53 6.68 -2.28 17.49
N GLN A 54 7.02 -3.35 18.20
CA GLN A 54 6.06 -4.40 18.55
C GLN A 54 4.83 -3.87 19.28
N GLU A 55 5.01 -2.86 20.16
CA GLU A 55 3.94 -2.25 20.95
C GLU A 55 2.90 -1.50 20.11
N ASN A 56 3.29 -1.05 18.91
CA ASN A 56 2.45 -0.29 18.00
C ASN A 56 1.90 -1.17 16.85
N CYS A 57 2.08 -2.49 16.92
CA CYS A 57 1.57 -3.43 15.94
C CYS A 57 0.27 -4.06 16.47
N ASP A 58 -0.86 -3.40 16.22
CA ASP A 58 -2.15 -3.78 16.83
C ASP A 58 -2.95 -4.82 16.01
N GLY A 59 -2.66 -4.97 14.73
CA GLY A 59 -3.54 -5.70 13.81
C GLY A 59 -3.03 -7.03 13.26
N GLY A 60 -1.76 -7.40 13.47
CA GLY A 60 -1.18 -8.58 12.85
C GLY A 60 0.09 -9.09 13.51
N SER A 61 0.85 -9.88 12.78
CA SER A 61 2.13 -10.40 13.23
C SER A 61 3.20 -9.31 13.21
N TRP A 62 4.05 -9.29 14.23
CA TRP A 62 5.23 -8.44 14.26
C TRP A 62 6.51 -9.29 14.14
N SER A 63 7.48 -8.79 13.39
CA SER A 63 8.78 -9.42 13.23
C SER A 63 9.91 -8.41 13.49
N PRO A 64 11.00 -8.77 14.15
CA PRO A 64 12.13 -7.88 14.43
C PRO A 64 12.99 -7.55 13.19
N VAL A 65 12.65 -8.11 12.02
CA VAL A 65 13.36 -7.83 10.77
C VAL A 65 12.61 -6.77 9.95
N SER A 66 13.30 -6.14 8.97
CA SER A 66 12.63 -5.19 8.08
C SER A 66 11.59 -5.89 7.19
N CYS A 67 10.57 -5.14 6.75
CA CYS A 67 9.42 -5.69 6.04
C CYS A 67 9.80 -6.44 4.75
N GLU A 68 10.86 -6.04 4.08
CA GLU A 68 11.37 -6.70 2.87
C GLU A 68 11.84 -8.15 3.08
N PHE A 69 12.10 -8.55 4.35
CA PHE A 69 12.52 -9.91 4.71
C PHE A 69 11.40 -10.74 5.35
N THR A 70 10.18 -10.23 5.38
CA THR A 70 9.01 -10.97 5.91
C THR A 70 8.18 -11.53 4.76
N SER A 71 7.74 -12.78 4.89
CA SER A 71 6.92 -13.42 3.84
C SER A 71 5.57 -12.74 3.63
N TYR A 72 4.94 -12.26 4.71
CA TYR A 72 3.66 -11.58 4.62
C TYR A 72 3.72 -10.19 3.95
N CYS A 73 4.95 -9.66 3.77
CA CYS A 73 5.18 -8.41 3.04
C CYS A 73 5.85 -8.63 1.67
N SER A 74 6.03 -9.88 1.24
CA SER A 74 6.42 -10.12 -0.14
C SER A 74 5.38 -9.49 -1.07
N THR A 75 5.84 -8.89 -2.16
CA THR A 75 4.97 -8.22 -3.13
C THR A 75 4.76 -9.08 -4.36
N GLY A 76 3.58 -8.97 -4.95
CA GLY A 76 3.22 -9.73 -6.13
C GLY A 76 1.93 -9.23 -6.78
N CYS A 77 1.36 -10.06 -7.63
CA CYS A 77 0.07 -9.78 -8.23
C CYS A 77 -1.05 -10.29 -7.33
N CYS A 78 -1.97 -9.39 -6.96
CA CYS A 78 -3.20 -9.71 -6.25
C CYS A 78 -4.39 -9.69 -7.21
N ILE A 79 -5.09 -10.79 -7.32
CA ILE A 79 -6.27 -10.96 -8.17
C ILE A 79 -7.51 -10.93 -7.29
N SER A 80 -8.46 -10.08 -7.60
CA SER A 80 -9.77 -10.04 -6.97
C SER A 80 -10.78 -10.84 -7.79
N GLY A 81 -11.30 -11.92 -7.22
CA GLY A 81 -12.39 -12.69 -7.83
C GLY A 81 -13.77 -12.04 -7.68
N LEU A 82 -13.88 -10.95 -6.89
CA LEU A 82 -15.15 -10.24 -6.71
C LEU A 82 -15.44 -9.29 -7.88
N ASP A 83 -14.45 -8.58 -8.34
CA ASP A 83 -14.59 -7.54 -9.38
C ASP A 83 -13.70 -7.76 -10.60
N GLY A 84 -12.92 -8.84 -10.62
CA GLY A 84 -12.01 -9.17 -11.72
C GLY A 84 -10.80 -8.22 -11.82
N SER A 85 -10.55 -7.38 -10.82
CA SER A 85 -9.42 -6.47 -10.83
C SER A 85 -8.11 -7.16 -10.44
N CYS A 86 -7.00 -6.62 -10.91
CA CYS A 86 -5.66 -7.07 -10.57
C CYS A 86 -4.83 -5.90 -10.07
N GLY A 87 -4.19 -6.07 -8.91
CA GLY A 87 -3.26 -5.10 -8.32
C GLY A 87 -1.83 -5.60 -8.39
N ASP A 88 -0.94 -4.84 -9.01
CA ASP A 88 0.48 -5.16 -9.06
C ASP A 88 1.22 -4.60 -7.85
N ASN A 89 2.32 -5.27 -7.44
CA ASN A 89 3.12 -4.89 -6.27
C ASN A 89 2.33 -4.81 -4.95
N VAL A 90 1.28 -5.60 -4.81
CA VAL A 90 0.48 -5.67 -3.59
C VAL A 90 1.18 -6.57 -2.58
N PRO A 91 1.32 -6.18 -1.30
CA PRO A 91 1.81 -7.07 -0.25
C PRO A 91 0.89 -8.28 -0.05
N GLN A 92 1.47 -9.46 0.21
CA GLN A 92 0.71 -10.69 0.45
C GLN A 92 -0.36 -10.51 1.52
N ALA A 93 -0.01 -9.92 2.67
CA ALA A 93 -0.95 -9.68 3.76
C ALA A 93 -2.15 -8.81 3.35
N ALA A 94 -1.92 -7.80 2.52
CA ALA A 94 -2.99 -6.93 2.01
C ALA A 94 -3.93 -7.69 1.07
N CYS A 95 -3.37 -8.54 0.20
CA CYS A 95 -4.13 -9.37 -0.72
C CYS A 95 -4.97 -10.41 0.04
N GLU A 96 -4.34 -11.19 0.92
CA GLU A 96 -5.00 -12.29 1.63
C GLU A 96 -6.05 -11.83 2.65
N ASN A 97 -5.93 -10.59 3.16
CA ASN A 97 -6.93 -10.01 4.05
C ASN A 97 -8.21 -9.55 3.31
N SER A 98 -8.17 -9.48 2.00
CA SER A 98 -9.33 -9.19 1.17
C SER A 98 -10.11 -10.48 0.86
N GLN A 99 -11.42 -10.36 0.67
CA GLN A 99 -12.25 -11.53 0.38
C GLN A 99 -12.11 -11.95 -1.09
N ASN A 100 -12.09 -13.25 -1.32
CA ASN A 100 -12.09 -13.84 -2.67
C ASN A 100 -10.93 -13.33 -3.55
N THR A 101 -9.73 -13.32 -2.98
CA THR A 101 -8.50 -12.90 -3.67
C THR A 101 -7.54 -14.07 -3.85
N ALA A 102 -6.67 -13.98 -4.86
CA ALA A 102 -5.55 -14.89 -5.09
C ALA A 102 -4.26 -14.09 -5.19
N PHE A 103 -3.24 -14.49 -4.44
CA PHE A 103 -1.92 -13.86 -4.44
C PHE A 103 -0.91 -14.68 -5.23
N HIS A 104 -0.13 -14.01 -6.09
CA HIS A 104 0.96 -14.61 -6.88
C HIS A 104 2.26 -13.90 -6.50
N ASP A 105 3.04 -14.57 -5.64
CA ASP A 105 4.28 -14.03 -5.05
C ASP A 105 5.35 -13.74 -6.11
N GLY A 106 5.91 -12.53 -6.09
CA GLY A 106 6.99 -12.10 -6.97
C GLY A 106 6.62 -12.04 -8.46
N VAL A 107 5.34 -12.19 -8.82
CA VAL A 107 4.86 -12.21 -10.19
C VAL A 107 4.18 -10.88 -10.52
N SER A 108 4.51 -10.28 -11.67
CA SER A 108 3.76 -9.12 -12.17
C SER A 108 2.43 -9.55 -12.78
N CYS A 109 1.38 -8.77 -12.52
CA CYS A 109 0.04 -9.00 -13.07
C CYS A 109 0.02 -9.04 -14.61
N GLU A 110 0.93 -8.30 -15.25
CA GLU A 110 1.04 -8.29 -16.72
C GLU A 110 1.37 -9.66 -17.33
N THR A 111 1.97 -10.56 -16.54
CA THR A 111 2.32 -11.91 -17.02
C THR A 111 1.19 -12.93 -16.81
N ILE A 112 0.14 -12.54 -16.10
CA ILE A 112 -1.00 -13.42 -15.80
C ILE A 112 -2.12 -13.15 -16.82
N SER A 113 -2.53 -14.16 -17.56
CA SER A 113 -3.55 -14.03 -18.61
C SER A 113 -4.88 -13.48 -18.10
N TYR A 114 -5.27 -13.84 -16.88
CA TYR A 114 -6.47 -13.33 -16.22
C TYR A 114 -6.44 -11.80 -16.00
N CYS A 115 -5.23 -11.23 -15.83
CA CYS A 115 -5.03 -9.82 -15.57
C CYS A 115 -4.72 -8.99 -16.81
N GLN A 116 -4.68 -9.61 -17.97
CA GLN A 116 -4.50 -8.88 -19.21
C GLN A 116 -5.67 -7.92 -19.43
N LYS A 117 -5.34 -6.68 -19.74
CA LYS A 117 -6.32 -5.63 -20.01
C LYS A 117 -6.61 -5.55 -21.51
N GLY A 118 -7.83 -5.24 -21.81
CA GLY A 118 -8.32 -4.96 -23.14
C GLY A 118 -9.37 -3.85 -23.10
N CYS A 119 -9.92 -3.51 -24.24
CA CYS A 119 -10.94 -2.49 -24.34
C CYS A 119 -12.32 -3.11 -24.10
N CYS A 120 -13.06 -2.56 -23.14
CA CYS A 120 -14.41 -2.97 -22.80
C CYS A 120 -15.41 -1.92 -23.30
N GLU A 121 -16.33 -2.32 -24.15
CA GLU A 121 -17.41 -1.49 -24.65
C GLU A 121 -18.63 -1.59 -23.73
N LEU A 122 -19.08 -0.45 -23.21
CA LEU A 122 -20.24 -0.32 -22.32
C LEU A 122 -21.27 0.63 -22.96
N GLY A 123 -21.90 0.18 -24.04
CA GLY A 123 -22.79 1.04 -24.84
C GLY A 123 -22.00 2.10 -25.61
N SER A 124 -22.14 3.37 -25.26
CA SER A 124 -21.38 4.47 -25.86
C SER A 124 -20.06 4.81 -25.13
N SER A 125 -19.71 4.06 -24.10
CA SER A 125 -18.52 4.30 -23.29
C SER A 125 -17.52 3.15 -23.41
N PHE A 126 -16.24 3.47 -23.40
CA PHE A 126 -15.15 2.50 -23.44
C PHE A 126 -14.29 2.62 -22.21
N ILE A 127 -13.92 1.49 -21.62
CA ILE A 127 -13.00 1.42 -20.48
C ILE A 127 -11.91 0.39 -20.75
N PHE A 128 -10.69 0.66 -20.27
CA PHE A 128 -9.57 -0.25 -20.39
C PHE A 128 -9.44 -1.10 -19.13
N ASN A 129 -9.88 -2.38 -19.20
CA ASN A 129 -9.96 -3.24 -18.02
C ASN A 129 -9.76 -4.72 -18.39
N THR A 130 -9.74 -5.60 -17.36
CA THR A 130 -9.71 -7.05 -17.57
C THR A 130 -11.04 -7.54 -18.16
N GLU A 131 -11.02 -8.70 -18.81
CA GLU A 131 -12.23 -9.35 -19.37
C GLU A 131 -13.29 -9.58 -18.29
N GLN A 132 -12.88 -10.10 -17.11
CA GLN A 132 -13.79 -10.41 -16.02
C GLN A 132 -14.44 -9.17 -15.42
N SER A 133 -13.65 -8.08 -15.28
CA SER A 133 -14.18 -6.80 -14.81
C SER A 133 -15.15 -6.21 -15.83
N CYS A 134 -14.85 -6.33 -17.13
CA CYS A 134 -15.75 -5.93 -18.20
C CYS A 134 -17.08 -6.70 -18.14
N GLN A 135 -17.02 -8.03 -18.08
CA GLN A 135 -18.22 -8.88 -18.02
C GLN A 135 -19.08 -8.54 -16.79
N ARG A 136 -18.45 -8.35 -15.63
CA ARG A 136 -19.19 -7.98 -14.41
C ARG A 136 -19.89 -6.63 -14.55
N LEU A 137 -19.24 -5.64 -15.15
CA LEU A 137 -19.87 -4.33 -15.37
C LEU A 137 -21.07 -4.42 -16.32
N ILE A 138 -20.99 -5.26 -17.36
CA ILE A 138 -22.10 -5.52 -18.27
C ILE A 138 -23.27 -6.16 -17.51
N ASP A 139 -23.00 -7.22 -16.76
CA ASP A 139 -24.02 -7.96 -16.01
C ASP A 139 -24.73 -7.08 -14.97
N GLU A 140 -23.98 -6.18 -14.31
CA GLU A 140 -24.48 -5.31 -13.24
C GLU A 140 -25.26 -4.10 -13.77
N TYR A 141 -24.72 -3.40 -14.79
CA TYR A 141 -25.26 -2.11 -15.22
C TYR A 141 -25.98 -2.15 -16.57
N TYR A 142 -25.68 -3.16 -17.41
CA TYR A 142 -26.19 -3.24 -18.79
C TYR A 142 -26.82 -4.59 -19.15
N PRO A 143 -27.58 -5.25 -18.25
CA PRO A 143 -28.08 -6.61 -18.50
C PRO A 143 -29.01 -6.73 -19.71
N SER A 144 -29.55 -5.59 -20.18
CA SER A 144 -30.47 -5.56 -21.35
C SER A 144 -29.78 -5.33 -22.68
N LEU A 145 -28.48 -4.97 -22.67
CA LEU A 145 -27.77 -4.67 -23.93
C LEU A 145 -27.43 -5.93 -24.76
N GLY A 146 -27.41 -7.11 -24.12
CA GLY A 146 -27.12 -8.39 -24.81
C GLY A 146 -25.78 -8.36 -25.55
N ILE A 147 -24.80 -7.60 -25.03
CA ILE A 147 -23.51 -7.41 -25.69
C ILE A 147 -22.70 -8.70 -25.51
N GLU A 148 -22.70 -9.53 -26.55
CA GLU A 148 -21.75 -10.64 -26.64
C GLU A 148 -20.43 -10.10 -27.19
N ASN A 149 -19.31 -10.38 -26.49
CA ASN A 149 -17.95 -9.94 -26.85
C ASN A 149 -17.67 -8.43 -26.75
N ALA A 150 -18.15 -7.81 -25.69
CA ALA A 150 -17.83 -6.40 -25.39
C ALA A 150 -16.36 -6.13 -25.04
N TRP A 151 -15.54 -7.14 -24.85
CA TRP A 151 -14.13 -7.02 -24.51
C TRP A 151 -13.23 -7.39 -25.68
N ASP A 152 -12.35 -6.45 -26.07
CA ASP A 152 -11.38 -6.62 -27.16
C ASP A 152 -9.94 -6.67 -26.61
N SER A 153 -9.35 -7.86 -26.68
CA SER A 153 -7.94 -8.09 -26.30
C SER A 153 -6.92 -7.52 -27.31
N GLY A 154 -7.35 -7.17 -28.50
CA GLY A 154 -6.48 -6.60 -29.54
C GLY A 154 -6.08 -5.16 -29.25
N ILE A 155 -6.83 -4.48 -28.40
CA ILE A 155 -6.52 -3.11 -27.95
C ILE A 155 -5.78 -3.19 -26.62
N THR A 156 -4.47 -2.99 -26.66
CA THR A 156 -3.56 -3.20 -25.54
C THR A 156 -3.12 -1.90 -24.85
N ASP A 157 -3.64 -0.77 -25.27
CA ASP A 157 -3.38 0.53 -24.62
C ASP A 157 -4.65 1.30 -24.32
N GLU A 158 -4.63 1.97 -23.17
CA GLU A 158 -5.78 2.70 -22.62
C GLU A 158 -6.19 3.89 -23.50
N TYR A 159 -5.24 4.59 -24.09
CA TYR A 159 -5.54 5.77 -24.91
C TYR A 159 -6.31 5.37 -26.16
N THR A 160 -5.89 4.32 -26.86
CA THR A 160 -6.58 3.80 -28.03
C THR A 160 -7.99 3.33 -27.68
N CYS A 161 -8.17 2.66 -26.53
CA CYS A 161 -9.48 2.22 -26.06
C CYS A 161 -10.44 3.41 -25.82
N ILE A 162 -10.01 4.42 -25.07
CA ILE A 162 -10.86 5.57 -24.69
C ILE A 162 -11.18 6.44 -25.91
N THR A 163 -10.24 6.57 -26.85
CA THR A 163 -10.46 7.41 -28.04
C THR A 163 -11.44 6.82 -29.06
N GLN A 164 -11.76 5.52 -28.97
CA GLN A 164 -12.82 4.94 -29.79
C GLN A 164 -14.18 5.58 -29.52
N SER A 165 -14.49 5.94 -28.27
CA SER A 165 -15.72 6.65 -27.93
C SER A 165 -15.87 8.01 -28.64
N ILE A 166 -14.73 8.62 -29.00
CA ILE A 166 -14.72 9.95 -29.66
C ILE A 166 -14.93 9.81 -31.16
N GLN A 167 -14.64 8.65 -31.76
CA GLN A 167 -14.81 8.42 -33.21
C GLN A 167 -16.22 7.99 -33.57
N ASP A 168 -16.96 7.38 -32.64
CA ASP A 168 -18.36 6.99 -32.84
C ASP A 168 -19.36 8.12 -32.60
N ASP A 169 -18.97 9.16 -31.83
CA ASP A 169 -19.64 10.46 -31.89
C ASP A 169 -19.28 11.12 -33.23
N GLU A 170 -19.93 10.69 -34.31
CA GLU A 170 -19.85 11.37 -35.60
C GLU A 170 -20.08 12.85 -35.35
N GLY A 171 -18.96 13.57 -35.45
CA GLY A 171 -18.92 14.99 -35.20
C GLY A 171 -20.00 15.70 -35.95
N CYS A 172 -20.51 16.78 -35.39
CA CYS A 172 -21.41 17.71 -36.01
C CYS A 172 -21.18 17.82 -37.52
N CYS A 173 -22.08 17.24 -38.32
CA CYS A 173 -22.05 17.46 -39.76
C CYS A 173 -22.27 18.96 -40.02
N VAL A 174 -21.21 19.67 -40.42
CA VAL A 174 -21.35 21.02 -40.91
C VAL A 174 -21.89 20.91 -42.34
N GLU A 175 -23.16 21.20 -42.51
CA GLU A 175 -23.69 21.32 -43.84
C GLU A 175 -23.02 22.51 -44.55
N SER A 176 -22.99 22.45 -45.88
CA SER A 176 -22.29 23.45 -46.72
C SER A 176 -22.78 24.87 -46.56
N ASP A 177 -23.86 25.09 -45.81
CA ASP A 177 -24.45 26.40 -45.48
C ASP A 177 -24.08 26.92 -44.08
N GLY A 178 -23.22 26.15 -43.31
CA GLY A 178 -22.74 26.52 -41.98
C GLY A 178 -23.76 26.34 -40.86
N ILE A 179 -24.82 25.59 -41.06
CA ILE A 179 -25.82 25.26 -40.04
C ILE A 179 -25.37 23.97 -39.31
N PHE A 180 -25.23 24.03 -37.99
CA PHE A 180 -24.99 22.89 -37.15
C PHE A 180 -26.33 22.20 -36.85
N ASN A 181 -26.52 20.98 -37.32
CA ASN A 181 -27.62 20.10 -36.89
C ASN A 181 -27.07 19.11 -35.86
N SER A 182 -27.62 19.16 -34.66
CA SER A 182 -27.36 18.23 -33.56
C SER A 182 -28.29 17.03 -33.63
#